data_343b7ceba51ebf866952201faf36ea7c
#
_entry.id   343b7ceba51ebf866952201faf36ea7c
#
_cell.length_a   1.000
_cell.length_b   1.000
_cell.length_c   1.000
_cell.angle_alpha   90.00
_cell.angle_beta   90.00
_cell.angle_gamma   90.00
#
_symmetry.space_group_name_H-M   'P 1'
#
loop_
_entity.id
_entity.type
_entity.pdbx_description
1 polymer ?
#
loop_
_entity_poly.entity_id
_entity_poly.type
_entity_poly.pdbx_seq_one_letter_code
_entity_poly.pdbx_strand_id
1 'polypeptide(L)'
;MDFNTVYAQKLTTADRVAALVKDDDWVDYGWAIGTPVSFDAALAKRLPELHGIKFRGGILCHVPEIFKIENQAEHFCWNSWHMGGIERKAVAAGYAYYSPLRYSELPRYYRESPDPLNIAVFVVAPMDSHGYFNLGPCASHLADAARKADKVFVEVNKNMPVCLGGYDNCLHISQVDGIIEGDNPPIDQLGGGGAPTEVDQAVARLVVDRIPNGACLQLGIGGMPNAIGAMIAESDLKDLGVHTEMYVDSFVDMAKAGRITGRCKNIDNGRQVYAFGAGTQKMYDYLDNNPECMSVPVDYTNDVRVISSLDNFISINNAIDVDLYGQVNAESSGTRAISGAGGQLDFVLGAYLSKGGKSFICLSSTFFNKKTGQNESRIRPTLHPGSVVTDTRANTDYLVTEYGIARLKGLTAWERAEALINIAHPDFREQLIADAEKMGLWRKSSKR
;
A
#
# COMPACT_ATOMS: atom_id res chain seq x y z
N MET A 1 -26.40 -22.17 -18.39
CA MET A 1 -26.43 -20.83 -19.06
C MET A 1 -25.24 -20.77 -19.99
N ASP A 2 -25.41 -20.34 -21.22
CA ASP A 2 -24.27 -20.15 -22.12
C ASP A 2 -23.65 -18.77 -21.83
N PHE A 3 -22.54 -18.75 -21.15
CA PHE A 3 -21.86 -17.52 -20.76
C PHE A 3 -21.32 -16.73 -21.95
N ASN A 4 -20.98 -17.37 -23.06
CA ASN A 4 -20.53 -16.70 -24.27
C ASN A 4 -21.68 -15.89 -24.90
N THR A 5 -22.90 -16.43 -24.90
CA THR A 5 -24.08 -15.70 -25.36
C THR A 5 -24.35 -14.48 -24.44
N VAL A 6 -24.26 -14.64 -23.12
CA VAL A 6 -24.43 -13.53 -22.18
C VAL A 6 -23.33 -12.49 -22.33
N TYR A 7 -22.08 -12.93 -22.55
CA TYR A 7 -20.94 -12.04 -22.82
C TYR A 7 -21.21 -11.17 -24.06
N ALA A 8 -21.60 -11.79 -25.15
CA ALA A 8 -21.91 -11.08 -26.39
C ALA A 8 -23.05 -10.05 -26.23
N GLN A 9 -24.06 -10.36 -25.39
CA GLN A 9 -25.17 -9.43 -25.10
C GLN A 9 -24.73 -8.25 -24.24
N LYS A 10 -23.71 -8.42 -23.39
CA LYS A 10 -23.18 -7.36 -22.49
C LYS A 10 -22.03 -6.58 -23.10
N LEU A 11 -21.54 -6.94 -24.29
CA LEU A 11 -20.53 -6.17 -24.98
C LEU A 11 -20.99 -4.72 -25.22
N THR A 12 -20.12 -3.80 -24.86
CA THR A 12 -20.33 -2.37 -25.04
C THR A 12 -19.00 -1.69 -25.42
N THR A 13 -19.02 -0.40 -25.67
CA THR A 13 -17.82 0.39 -25.94
C THR A 13 -17.51 1.35 -24.80
N ALA A 14 -16.26 1.73 -24.66
CA ALA A 14 -15.83 2.73 -23.69
C ALA A 14 -16.61 4.06 -23.84
N ASP A 15 -16.86 4.51 -25.08
CA ASP A 15 -17.61 5.73 -25.35
C ASP A 15 -19.07 5.62 -24.86
N ARG A 16 -19.71 4.45 -25.03
CA ARG A 16 -21.08 4.22 -24.51
C ARG A 16 -21.12 4.24 -22.98
N VAL A 17 -20.13 3.67 -22.32
CA VAL A 17 -20.05 3.69 -20.85
C VAL A 17 -19.76 5.11 -20.36
N ALA A 18 -18.81 5.82 -20.99
CA ALA A 18 -18.53 7.22 -20.68
C ALA A 18 -19.79 8.11 -20.85
N ALA A 19 -20.65 7.81 -21.85
CA ALA A 19 -21.90 8.53 -22.06
C ALA A 19 -22.93 8.36 -20.95
N LEU A 20 -22.77 7.38 -20.06
CA LEU A 20 -23.66 7.19 -18.90
C LEU A 20 -23.31 8.10 -17.71
N VAL A 21 -22.08 8.61 -17.65
CA VAL A 21 -21.65 9.51 -16.57
C VAL A 21 -22.40 10.84 -16.67
N LYS A 22 -22.89 11.32 -15.54
CA LYS A 22 -23.69 12.56 -15.42
C LYS A 22 -23.05 13.49 -14.40
N ASP A 23 -23.46 14.74 -14.40
CA ASP A 23 -23.06 15.70 -13.38
C ASP A 23 -23.27 15.12 -11.97
N ASP A 24 -22.33 15.44 -11.07
CA ASP A 24 -22.30 15.00 -9.67
C ASP A 24 -22.10 13.50 -9.43
N ASP A 25 -21.92 12.67 -10.47
CA ASP A 25 -21.68 11.23 -10.31
C ASP A 25 -20.38 10.92 -9.56
N TRP A 26 -20.43 9.83 -8.81
CA TRP A 26 -19.27 9.16 -8.25
C TRP A 26 -18.83 8.01 -9.15
N VAL A 27 -17.55 8.03 -9.55
CA VAL A 27 -16.96 7.04 -10.45
C VAL A 27 -15.74 6.39 -9.76
N ASP A 28 -15.72 5.06 -9.71
CA ASP A 28 -14.58 4.31 -9.17
C ASP A 28 -13.72 3.73 -10.30
N TYR A 29 -12.42 4.01 -10.22
CA TYR A 29 -11.41 3.57 -11.18
C TYR A 29 -10.63 2.34 -10.71
N GLY A 30 -11.05 1.69 -9.63
CA GLY A 30 -10.34 0.58 -9.05
C GLY A 30 -9.09 0.99 -8.27
N TRP A 31 -8.05 0.16 -8.32
CA TRP A 31 -6.89 0.28 -7.47
C TRP A 31 -5.58 -0.04 -8.20
N ALA A 32 -4.54 0.76 -7.97
CA ALA A 32 -3.18 0.54 -8.47
C ALA A 32 -3.14 0.32 -10.00
N ILE A 33 -2.73 -0.87 -10.43
CA ILE A 33 -2.63 -1.24 -11.85
C ILE A 33 -3.99 -1.42 -12.55
N GLY A 34 -5.09 -1.32 -11.81
CA GLY A 34 -6.45 -1.54 -12.31
C GLY A 34 -7.12 -0.32 -12.92
N THR A 35 -6.40 0.75 -13.29
CA THR A 35 -6.97 1.93 -13.95
C THR A 35 -7.48 1.57 -15.36
N PRO A 36 -8.79 1.82 -15.67
CA PRO A 36 -9.41 1.40 -16.92
C PRO A 36 -9.05 2.36 -18.07
N VAL A 37 -8.04 2.02 -18.87
CA VAL A 37 -7.39 2.91 -19.84
C VAL A 37 -8.34 3.33 -20.97
N SER A 38 -9.14 2.39 -21.52
CA SER A 38 -10.04 2.71 -22.63
C SER A 38 -11.22 3.55 -22.16
N PHE A 39 -11.79 3.23 -21.00
CA PHE A 39 -12.85 4.03 -20.40
C PHE A 39 -12.36 5.44 -20.03
N ASP A 40 -11.18 5.54 -19.42
CA ASP A 40 -10.54 6.80 -19.04
C ASP A 40 -10.35 7.71 -20.26
N ALA A 41 -9.80 7.17 -21.37
CA ALA A 41 -9.62 7.91 -22.61
C ALA A 41 -10.95 8.38 -23.25
N ALA A 42 -12.01 7.56 -23.13
CA ALA A 42 -13.34 7.94 -23.60
C ALA A 42 -13.98 9.02 -22.73
N LEU A 43 -13.86 8.87 -21.40
CA LEU A 43 -14.42 9.85 -20.45
C LEU A 43 -13.69 11.19 -20.52
N ALA A 44 -12.37 11.20 -20.72
CA ALA A 44 -11.59 12.42 -20.87
C ALA A 44 -12.10 13.33 -21.99
N LYS A 45 -12.59 12.76 -23.12
CA LYS A 45 -13.16 13.53 -24.23
C LYS A 45 -14.48 14.20 -23.86
N ARG A 46 -15.23 13.60 -22.95
CA ARG A 46 -16.56 14.06 -22.55
C ARG A 46 -16.55 14.92 -21.28
N LEU A 47 -15.53 14.73 -20.45
CA LEU A 47 -15.44 15.38 -19.13
C LEU A 47 -15.55 16.92 -19.20
N PRO A 48 -15.07 17.64 -20.26
CA PRO A 48 -15.29 19.08 -20.38
C PRO A 48 -16.77 19.53 -20.43
N GLU A 49 -17.69 18.62 -20.72
CA GLU A 49 -19.15 18.88 -20.75
C GLU A 49 -19.82 18.60 -19.41
N LEU A 50 -19.09 18.01 -18.44
CA LEU A 50 -19.59 17.55 -17.14
C LEU A 50 -19.04 18.38 -16.00
N HIS A 51 -19.80 18.42 -14.89
CA HIS A 51 -19.44 19.16 -13.70
C HIS A 51 -19.65 18.32 -12.43
N GLY A 52 -18.84 18.57 -11.42
CA GLY A 52 -19.01 17.97 -10.10
C GLY A 52 -18.67 16.48 -9.98
N ILE A 53 -18.04 15.89 -11.00
CA ILE A 53 -17.71 14.46 -11.00
C ILE A 53 -16.72 14.17 -9.85
N LYS A 54 -16.95 13.09 -9.13
CA LYS A 54 -16.12 12.65 -8.03
C LYS A 54 -15.54 11.28 -8.33
N PHE A 55 -14.20 11.23 -8.44
CA PHE A 55 -13.50 9.97 -8.67
C PHE A 55 -13.04 9.34 -7.36
N ARG A 56 -13.01 8.01 -7.35
CA ARG A 56 -12.34 7.19 -6.35
C ARG A 56 -11.26 6.36 -7.00
N GLY A 57 -10.14 6.19 -6.30
CA GLY A 57 -8.99 5.39 -6.72
C GLY A 57 -7.81 5.63 -5.80
N GLY A 58 -6.64 5.15 -6.19
CA GLY A 58 -5.40 5.39 -5.45
C GLY A 58 -4.23 4.58 -6.00
N ILE A 59 -3.02 5.02 -5.66
CA ILE A 59 -1.76 4.43 -6.15
C ILE A 59 -1.73 4.35 -7.68
N LEU A 60 -2.03 5.47 -8.34
CA LEU A 60 -1.99 5.52 -9.80
C LEU A 60 -0.59 5.16 -10.31
N CYS A 61 -0.53 4.18 -11.22
CA CYS A 61 0.71 3.72 -11.83
C CYS A 61 1.04 4.47 -13.14
N HIS A 62 0.03 5.06 -13.79
CA HIS A 62 0.19 5.99 -14.92
C HIS A 62 -0.71 7.20 -14.73
N VAL A 63 -0.44 8.27 -15.50
CA VAL A 63 -1.27 9.49 -15.47
C VAL A 63 -2.53 9.26 -16.28
N PRO A 64 -3.73 9.26 -15.67
CA PRO A 64 -4.98 9.11 -16.40
C PRO A 64 -5.19 10.22 -17.44
N GLU A 65 -5.90 9.93 -18.52
CA GLU A 65 -6.24 10.90 -19.57
C GLU A 65 -7.13 12.02 -19.04
N ILE A 66 -8.02 11.72 -18.07
CA ILE A 66 -8.82 12.74 -17.39
C ILE A 66 -7.97 13.79 -16.67
N PHE A 67 -6.72 13.47 -16.26
CA PHE A 67 -5.81 14.45 -15.65
C PHE A 67 -5.16 15.39 -16.66
N LYS A 68 -5.30 15.13 -17.95
CA LYS A 68 -4.69 15.90 -19.04
C LYS A 68 -5.63 16.92 -19.67
N ILE A 69 -6.91 16.93 -19.32
CA ILE A 69 -7.88 17.94 -19.78
C ILE A 69 -7.52 19.33 -19.21
N GLU A 70 -8.05 20.38 -19.81
CA GLU A 70 -7.93 21.73 -19.29
C GLU A 70 -8.90 21.96 -18.11
N ASN A 71 -8.57 22.85 -17.19
CA ASN A 71 -9.44 23.30 -16.07
C ASN A 71 -10.04 22.16 -15.23
N GLN A 72 -9.25 21.14 -14.91
CA GLN A 72 -9.69 19.90 -14.22
C GLN A 72 -10.61 20.18 -13.01
N ALA A 73 -10.25 21.17 -12.17
CA ALA A 73 -10.99 21.49 -10.95
C ALA A 73 -12.42 22.04 -11.21
N GLU A 74 -12.72 22.48 -12.44
CA GLU A 74 -14.07 22.91 -12.81
C GLU A 74 -14.99 21.71 -13.13
N HIS A 75 -14.42 20.56 -13.49
CA HIS A 75 -15.12 19.41 -13.97
C HIS A 75 -15.19 18.29 -12.92
N PHE A 76 -14.08 18.05 -12.19
CA PHE A 76 -14.03 16.92 -11.26
C PHE A 76 -13.15 17.15 -10.04
N CYS A 77 -13.31 16.25 -9.07
CA CYS A 77 -12.44 16.07 -7.92
C CYS A 77 -11.97 14.60 -7.84
N TRP A 78 -10.65 14.39 -7.79
CA TRP A 78 -10.07 13.08 -7.52
C TRP A 78 -9.91 12.88 -6.01
N ASN A 79 -10.71 11.97 -5.44
CA ASN A 79 -10.65 11.61 -4.03
C ASN A 79 -9.81 10.36 -3.86
N SER A 80 -8.54 10.54 -3.55
CA SER A 80 -7.59 9.44 -3.47
C SER A 80 -7.60 8.75 -2.11
N TRP A 81 -7.62 7.43 -2.11
CA TRP A 81 -7.42 6.63 -0.91
C TRP A 81 -5.96 6.52 -0.48
N HIS A 82 -5.02 6.80 -1.37
CA HIS A 82 -3.59 6.79 -1.10
C HIS A 82 -2.85 7.68 -2.10
N MET A 83 -1.82 8.39 -1.63
CA MET A 83 -1.13 9.41 -2.43
C MET A 83 0.16 8.85 -3.03
N GLY A 84 0.17 8.63 -4.33
CA GLY A 84 1.37 8.38 -5.12
C GLY A 84 2.03 9.65 -5.67
N GLY A 85 3.01 9.50 -6.55
CA GLY A 85 3.69 10.62 -7.20
C GLY A 85 2.76 11.42 -8.12
N ILE A 86 1.82 10.75 -8.74
CA ILE A 86 0.83 11.32 -9.67
C ILE A 86 -0.19 12.14 -8.89
N GLU A 87 -0.78 11.54 -7.86
CA GLU A 87 -1.79 12.19 -7.03
C GLU A 87 -1.23 13.43 -6.30
N ARG A 88 0.03 13.39 -5.83
CA ARG A 88 0.66 14.57 -5.23
C ARG A 88 0.76 15.76 -6.19
N LYS A 89 0.97 15.51 -7.50
CA LYS A 89 0.95 16.57 -8.52
C LYS A 89 -0.46 17.10 -8.73
N ALA A 90 -1.46 16.21 -8.75
CA ALA A 90 -2.87 16.57 -8.88
C ALA A 90 -3.37 17.39 -7.68
N VAL A 91 -2.95 17.06 -6.45
CA VAL A 91 -3.22 17.87 -5.25
C VAL A 91 -2.59 19.25 -5.36
N ALA A 92 -1.33 19.34 -5.82
CA ALA A 92 -0.67 20.62 -6.02
C ALA A 92 -1.35 21.48 -7.10
N ALA A 93 -2.02 20.85 -8.06
CA ALA A 93 -2.81 21.51 -9.11
C ALA A 93 -4.25 21.82 -8.68
N GLY A 94 -4.71 21.33 -7.51
CA GLY A 94 -5.98 21.72 -6.89
C GLY A 94 -7.20 20.90 -7.30
N TYR A 95 -7.03 19.76 -7.97
CA TYR A 95 -8.14 18.90 -8.39
C TYR A 95 -8.15 17.49 -7.75
N ALA A 96 -7.23 17.24 -6.82
CA ALA A 96 -7.21 15.99 -6.07
C ALA A 96 -7.05 16.23 -4.58
N TYR A 97 -7.61 15.33 -3.78
CA TYR A 97 -7.56 15.37 -2.32
C TYR A 97 -7.39 13.97 -1.75
N TYR A 98 -6.70 13.87 -0.61
CA TYR A 98 -6.56 12.64 0.13
C TYR A 98 -7.80 12.38 1.00
N SER A 99 -8.32 11.17 0.95
CA SER A 99 -9.38 10.68 1.82
C SER A 99 -8.77 9.75 2.87
N PRO A 100 -8.49 10.22 4.09
CA PRO A 100 -7.80 9.42 5.11
C PRO A 100 -8.69 8.29 5.62
N LEU A 101 -8.24 7.07 5.41
CA LEU A 101 -8.87 5.85 5.91
C LEU A 101 -7.77 4.76 6.00
N ARG A 102 -7.84 3.89 7.02
CA ARG A 102 -6.98 2.70 7.02
C ARG A 102 -7.42 1.76 5.91
N TYR A 103 -6.47 1.15 5.25
CA TYR A 103 -6.78 0.34 4.08
C TYR A 103 -7.67 -0.87 4.40
N SER A 104 -7.52 -1.46 5.60
CA SER A 104 -8.41 -2.52 6.10
C SER A 104 -9.89 -2.12 6.18
N GLU A 105 -10.20 -0.82 6.23
CA GLU A 105 -11.56 -0.32 6.43
C GLU A 105 -12.29 -0.03 5.11
N LEU A 106 -11.57 -0.04 3.97
CA LEU A 106 -12.19 0.25 2.66
C LEU A 106 -13.35 -0.68 2.29
N PRO A 107 -13.25 -2.02 2.44
CA PRO A 107 -14.38 -2.89 2.14
C PRO A 107 -15.62 -2.54 2.97
N ARG A 108 -15.44 -2.27 4.26
CA ARG A 108 -16.53 -1.84 5.14
C ARG A 108 -17.11 -0.49 4.72
N TYR A 109 -16.26 0.47 4.34
CA TYR A 109 -16.72 1.77 3.84
C TYR A 109 -17.67 1.59 2.66
N TYR A 110 -17.32 0.78 1.66
CA TYR A 110 -18.19 0.52 0.52
C TYR A 110 -19.48 -0.20 0.92
N ARG A 111 -19.44 -1.15 1.86
CA ARG A 111 -20.62 -1.87 2.33
C ARG A 111 -21.62 -0.99 3.11
N GLU A 112 -21.12 -0.04 3.91
CA GLU A 112 -21.92 0.63 4.95
C GLU A 112 -22.06 2.15 4.75
N SER A 113 -21.22 2.79 3.94
CA SER A 113 -21.29 4.24 3.71
C SER A 113 -22.60 4.64 3.00
N PRO A 114 -23.21 5.76 3.38
CA PRO A 114 -24.34 6.35 2.65
C PRO A 114 -23.91 7.03 1.35
N ASP A 115 -22.60 7.23 1.13
CA ASP A 115 -22.10 7.89 -0.07
C ASP A 115 -22.47 7.08 -1.32
N PRO A 116 -22.94 7.73 -2.39
CA PRO A 116 -23.27 7.04 -3.62
C PRO A 116 -22.01 6.50 -4.31
N LEU A 117 -22.19 5.49 -5.16
CA LEU A 117 -21.23 5.07 -6.17
C LEU A 117 -22.04 4.74 -7.43
N ASN A 118 -22.03 5.64 -8.40
CA ASN A 118 -22.89 5.51 -9.56
C ASN A 118 -22.31 4.57 -10.61
N ILE A 119 -21.00 4.66 -10.85
CA ILE A 119 -20.33 3.84 -11.85
C ILE A 119 -19.02 3.31 -11.28
N ALA A 120 -18.79 2.01 -11.42
CA ALA A 120 -17.49 1.38 -11.18
C ALA A 120 -17.00 0.72 -12.46
N VAL A 121 -15.72 0.94 -12.81
CA VAL A 121 -15.09 0.33 -13.97
C VAL A 121 -13.77 -0.31 -13.52
N PHE A 122 -13.67 -1.63 -13.66
CA PHE A 122 -12.49 -2.38 -13.21
C PHE A 122 -11.81 -3.11 -14.37
N VAL A 123 -10.49 -3.08 -14.40
CA VAL A 123 -9.71 -3.87 -15.33
C VAL A 123 -9.64 -5.31 -14.83
N VAL A 124 -9.91 -6.25 -15.72
CA VAL A 124 -10.01 -7.68 -15.41
C VAL A 124 -9.31 -8.55 -16.44
N ALA A 125 -8.94 -9.78 -16.03
CA ALA A 125 -8.53 -10.81 -16.97
C ALA A 125 -9.73 -11.25 -17.86
N PRO A 126 -9.49 -11.91 -19.01
CA PRO A 126 -10.56 -12.51 -19.82
C PRO A 126 -11.47 -13.41 -19.01
N MET A 127 -12.76 -13.45 -19.38
CA MET A 127 -13.75 -14.30 -18.74
C MET A 127 -13.38 -15.78 -18.86
N ASP A 128 -13.48 -16.51 -17.76
CA ASP A 128 -13.27 -17.96 -17.75
C ASP A 128 -14.49 -18.73 -18.28
N SER A 129 -14.36 -20.06 -18.37
CA SER A 129 -15.44 -20.96 -18.84
C SER A 129 -16.65 -21.02 -17.89
N HIS A 130 -16.54 -20.48 -16.68
CA HIS A 130 -17.60 -20.45 -15.68
C HIS A 130 -18.25 -19.06 -15.53
N GLY A 131 -17.87 -18.10 -16.38
CA GLY A 131 -18.43 -16.74 -16.40
C GLY A 131 -17.81 -15.79 -15.41
N TYR A 132 -16.60 -16.05 -14.90
CA TYR A 132 -15.90 -15.19 -13.97
C TYR A 132 -14.83 -14.36 -14.64
N PHE A 133 -14.71 -13.11 -14.21
CA PHE A 133 -13.64 -12.19 -14.52
C PHE A 133 -12.72 -12.06 -13.32
N ASN A 134 -11.46 -12.45 -13.46
CA ASN A 134 -10.48 -12.33 -12.40
C ASN A 134 -9.98 -10.87 -12.29
N LEU A 135 -9.92 -10.33 -11.07
CA LEU A 135 -9.47 -8.97 -10.78
C LEU A 135 -7.93 -8.82 -10.84
N GLY A 136 -7.24 -9.86 -11.30
CA GLY A 136 -5.79 -9.89 -11.34
C GLY A 136 -5.19 -9.78 -9.93
N PRO A 137 -4.04 -9.14 -9.79
CA PRO A 137 -3.39 -8.99 -8.48
C PRO A 137 -4.03 -7.89 -7.60
N CYS A 138 -5.31 -7.58 -7.76
CA CYS A 138 -6.00 -6.48 -7.06
C CYS A 138 -7.37 -6.89 -6.52
N ALA A 139 -7.46 -7.93 -5.67
CA ALA A 139 -8.70 -8.21 -4.96
C ALA A 139 -9.11 -7.03 -4.06
N SER A 140 -8.20 -6.53 -3.23
CA SER A 140 -8.31 -5.27 -2.49
C SER A 140 -9.70 -5.06 -1.87
N HIS A 141 -10.44 -4.07 -2.33
CA HIS A 141 -11.81 -3.73 -1.95
C HIS A 141 -12.79 -3.78 -3.14
N LEU A 142 -12.32 -4.24 -4.30
CA LEU A 142 -13.04 -4.06 -5.57
C LEU A 142 -14.36 -4.81 -5.63
N ALA A 143 -14.47 -5.99 -5.01
CA ALA A 143 -15.72 -6.74 -4.97
C ALA A 143 -16.80 -6.00 -4.17
N ASP A 144 -16.43 -5.31 -3.08
CA ASP A 144 -17.37 -4.50 -2.31
C ASP A 144 -17.74 -3.18 -3.03
N ALA A 145 -16.79 -2.59 -3.74
CA ALA A 145 -17.07 -1.45 -4.62
C ALA A 145 -18.04 -1.86 -5.75
N ALA A 146 -17.86 -3.04 -6.35
CA ALA A 146 -18.80 -3.58 -7.33
C ALA A 146 -20.21 -3.82 -6.76
N ARG A 147 -20.32 -4.33 -5.53
CA ARG A 147 -21.62 -4.52 -4.86
C ARG A 147 -22.31 -3.20 -4.52
N LYS A 148 -21.53 -2.15 -4.27
CA LYS A 148 -22.01 -0.80 -3.93
C LYS A 148 -22.50 -0.03 -5.15
N ALA A 149 -21.85 -0.19 -6.29
CA ALA A 149 -22.08 0.61 -7.47
C ALA A 149 -23.47 0.38 -8.08
N ASP A 150 -24.12 1.46 -8.54
CA ASP A 150 -25.39 1.38 -9.29
C ASP A 150 -25.17 0.66 -10.63
N LYS A 151 -23.99 0.82 -11.24
CA LYS A 151 -23.57 0.16 -12.49
C LYS A 151 -22.13 -0.28 -12.41
N VAL A 152 -21.89 -1.52 -12.83
CA VAL A 152 -20.57 -2.14 -12.84
C VAL A 152 -20.17 -2.48 -14.27
N PHE A 153 -19.02 -2.00 -14.70
CA PHE A 153 -18.42 -2.34 -15.97
C PHE A 153 -17.06 -2.98 -15.77
N VAL A 154 -16.70 -3.89 -16.66
CA VAL A 154 -15.35 -4.45 -16.71
C VAL A 154 -14.67 -4.08 -18.02
N GLU A 155 -13.40 -3.69 -17.95
CA GLU A 155 -12.53 -3.51 -19.09
C GLU A 155 -11.59 -4.72 -19.15
N VAL A 156 -11.79 -5.58 -20.13
CA VAL A 156 -11.02 -6.81 -20.30
C VAL A 156 -9.64 -6.50 -20.86
N ASN A 157 -8.60 -6.95 -20.17
CA ASN A 157 -7.22 -6.89 -20.63
C ASN A 157 -6.60 -8.29 -20.66
N LYS A 158 -6.21 -8.76 -21.85
CA LYS A 158 -5.59 -10.09 -22.06
C LYS A 158 -4.22 -10.24 -21.39
N ASN A 159 -3.59 -9.13 -21.03
CA ASN A 159 -2.30 -9.10 -20.34
C ASN A 159 -2.46 -9.16 -18.80
N MET A 160 -3.71 -9.06 -18.27
CA MET A 160 -3.97 -9.16 -16.85
C MET A 160 -3.74 -10.61 -16.40
N PRO A 161 -2.84 -10.86 -15.42
CA PRO A 161 -2.62 -12.20 -14.90
C PRO A 161 -3.86 -12.71 -14.17
N VAL A 162 -4.11 -14.01 -14.24
CA VAL A 162 -5.15 -14.68 -13.45
C VAL A 162 -4.56 -15.00 -12.08
N CYS A 163 -4.91 -14.22 -11.08
CA CYS A 163 -4.42 -14.40 -9.73
C CYS A 163 -5.39 -15.26 -8.92
N LEU A 164 -4.91 -16.42 -8.47
CA LEU A 164 -5.71 -17.33 -7.66
C LEU A 164 -5.97 -16.70 -6.29
N GLY A 165 -7.13 -16.98 -5.70
CA GLY A 165 -7.53 -16.37 -4.44
C GLY A 165 -8.37 -17.26 -3.56
N GLY A 166 -8.77 -16.73 -2.41
CA GLY A 166 -9.67 -17.41 -1.49
C GLY A 166 -11.13 -17.10 -1.80
N TYR A 167 -11.45 -15.82 -1.92
CA TYR A 167 -12.79 -15.30 -2.20
C TYR A 167 -12.69 -13.84 -2.68
N ASP A 168 -13.74 -13.34 -3.33
CA ASP A 168 -13.86 -11.95 -3.79
C ASP A 168 -12.67 -11.45 -4.66
N ASN A 169 -11.99 -12.36 -5.34
CA ASN A 169 -10.95 -12.05 -6.32
C ASN A 169 -11.44 -12.09 -7.78
N CYS A 170 -12.74 -12.34 -7.97
CA CYS A 170 -13.41 -12.41 -9.26
C CYS A 170 -14.78 -11.76 -9.20
N LEU A 171 -15.27 -11.29 -10.35
CA LEU A 171 -16.65 -10.88 -10.57
C LEU A 171 -17.31 -11.86 -11.53
N HIS A 172 -18.49 -12.36 -11.18
CA HIS A 172 -19.28 -13.17 -12.10
C HIS A 172 -20.02 -12.27 -13.11
N ILE A 173 -20.18 -12.73 -14.33
CA ILE A 173 -20.84 -11.98 -15.42
C ILE A 173 -22.25 -11.47 -15.07
N SER A 174 -22.94 -12.11 -14.13
CA SER A 174 -24.23 -11.64 -13.62
C SER A 174 -24.15 -10.36 -12.77
N GLN A 175 -22.97 -10.04 -12.26
CA GLN A 175 -22.70 -8.86 -11.43
C GLN A 175 -22.26 -7.64 -12.26
N VAL A 176 -22.12 -7.81 -13.58
CA VAL A 176 -21.55 -6.83 -14.49
C VAL A 176 -22.64 -6.32 -15.43
N ASP A 177 -22.80 -5.00 -15.60
CA ASP A 177 -23.78 -4.36 -16.50
C ASP A 177 -23.29 -4.34 -17.96
N GLY A 178 -21.96 -4.20 -18.17
CA GLY A 178 -21.38 -4.20 -19.51
C GLY A 178 -19.90 -4.55 -19.51
N ILE A 179 -19.43 -4.96 -20.66
CA ILE A 179 -18.07 -5.46 -20.89
C ILE A 179 -17.43 -4.64 -21.99
N ILE A 180 -16.31 -4.01 -21.70
CA ILE A 180 -15.46 -3.28 -22.65
C ILE A 180 -14.31 -4.21 -23.03
N GLU A 181 -14.16 -4.52 -24.32
CA GLU A 181 -12.93 -5.11 -24.84
C GLU A 181 -11.99 -3.96 -25.19
N GLY A 182 -10.96 -3.76 -24.35
CA GLY A 182 -10.00 -2.68 -24.51
C GLY A 182 -8.85 -3.03 -25.48
N ASP A 183 -7.91 -2.09 -25.61
CA ASP A 183 -6.74 -2.22 -26.50
C ASP A 183 -5.68 -3.18 -25.97
N ASN A 184 -5.89 -3.77 -24.80
CA ASN A 184 -4.99 -4.68 -24.12
C ASN A 184 -3.58 -4.10 -23.93
N PRO A 185 -3.41 -2.93 -23.28
CA PRO A 185 -2.09 -2.40 -23.03
C PRO A 185 -1.31 -3.34 -22.09
N PRO A 186 0.03 -3.28 -22.12
CA PRO A 186 0.84 -3.94 -21.09
C PRO A 186 0.39 -3.48 -19.70
N ILE A 187 0.43 -4.37 -18.73
CA ILE A 187 0.14 -4.00 -17.33
C ILE A 187 1.20 -3.02 -16.83
N ASP A 188 0.76 -1.98 -16.16
CA ASP A 188 1.65 -1.00 -15.56
C ASP A 188 2.65 -1.64 -14.63
N GLN A 189 3.89 -1.19 -14.70
CA GLN A 189 4.94 -1.66 -13.83
C GLN A 189 5.30 -0.61 -12.79
N LEU A 190 5.23 -1.00 -11.53
CA LEU A 190 5.78 -0.20 -10.46
C LEU A 190 7.23 -0.64 -10.24
N GLY A 191 8.16 0.05 -10.89
CA GLY A 191 9.58 -0.23 -10.72
C GLY A 191 10.01 -0.06 -9.27
N GLY A 192 10.76 -1.00 -8.72
CA GLY A 192 11.41 -0.86 -7.41
C GLY A 192 12.29 0.40 -7.45
N GLY A 193 12.12 1.29 -6.48
CA GLY A 193 12.97 2.50 -6.37
C GLY A 193 14.45 2.10 -6.46
N GLY A 194 15.25 2.84 -7.16
CA GLY A 194 16.67 2.62 -7.52
C GLY A 194 17.50 1.58 -6.73
N ALA A 195 18.76 1.44 -7.06
CA ALA A 195 19.65 0.53 -6.31
C ALA A 195 19.68 0.92 -4.81
N PRO A 196 19.65 -0.06 -3.89
CA PRO A 196 19.75 0.20 -2.46
C PRO A 196 20.98 1.01 -2.10
N THR A 197 20.82 2.04 -1.28
CA THR A 197 21.93 2.84 -0.76
C THR A 197 22.70 2.06 0.33
N GLU A 198 23.87 2.55 0.73
CA GLU A 198 24.62 2.00 1.86
C GLU A 198 23.82 2.05 3.17
N VAL A 199 23.01 3.10 3.34
CA VAL A 199 22.08 3.26 4.47
C VAL A 199 21.01 2.17 4.44
N ASP A 200 20.39 1.94 3.28
CA ASP A 200 19.39 0.87 3.12
C ASP A 200 19.97 -0.51 3.45
N GLN A 201 21.19 -0.78 3.01
CA GLN A 201 21.90 -2.04 3.29
C GLN A 201 22.26 -2.19 4.78
N ALA A 202 22.65 -1.10 5.46
CA ALA A 202 22.95 -1.13 6.89
C ALA A 202 21.70 -1.43 7.71
N VAL A 203 20.56 -0.77 7.41
CA VAL A 203 19.28 -1.05 8.04
C VAL A 203 18.83 -2.49 7.74
N ALA A 204 18.97 -2.95 6.49
CA ALA A 204 18.59 -4.29 6.10
C ALA A 204 19.31 -5.36 6.93
N ARG A 205 20.64 -5.24 7.12
CA ARG A 205 21.40 -6.16 7.98
C ARG A 205 20.85 -6.24 9.38
N LEU A 206 20.56 -5.08 9.99
CA LEU A 206 20.04 -5.02 11.37
C LEU A 206 18.69 -5.70 11.50
N VAL A 207 17.81 -5.59 10.50
CA VAL A 207 16.48 -6.19 10.51
C VAL A 207 16.56 -7.70 10.23
N VAL A 208 17.29 -8.12 9.19
CA VAL A 208 17.37 -9.52 8.77
C VAL A 208 17.94 -10.42 9.88
N ASP A 209 18.93 -9.93 10.64
CA ASP A 209 19.51 -10.63 11.80
C ASP A 209 18.49 -10.94 12.91
N ARG A 210 17.29 -10.33 12.86
CA ARG A 210 16.23 -10.50 13.86
C ARG A 210 15.01 -11.28 13.37
N ILE A 211 15.07 -11.75 12.13
CA ILE A 211 14.02 -12.58 11.53
C ILE A 211 14.32 -14.05 11.86
N PRO A 212 13.46 -14.75 12.58
CA PRO A 212 13.65 -16.18 12.80
C PRO A 212 13.24 -17.01 11.58
N ASN A 213 13.76 -18.22 11.47
CA ASN A 213 13.23 -19.21 10.53
C ASN A 213 11.73 -19.44 10.81
N GLY A 214 10.95 -19.65 9.77
CA GLY A 214 9.51 -19.84 9.88
C GLY A 214 8.70 -18.57 10.13
N ALA A 215 9.33 -17.39 10.14
CA ALA A 215 8.63 -16.12 10.28
C ALA A 215 7.64 -15.88 9.12
N CYS A 216 6.52 -15.24 9.42
CA CYS A 216 5.59 -14.74 8.40
C CYS A 216 5.86 -13.23 8.16
N LEU A 217 6.05 -12.85 6.90
CA LEU A 217 6.54 -11.53 6.51
C LEU A 217 5.47 -10.65 5.88
N GLN A 218 5.50 -9.37 6.25
CA GLN A 218 4.95 -8.25 5.51
C GLN A 218 6.08 -7.25 5.22
N LEU A 219 6.19 -6.82 3.97
CA LEU A 219 7.14 -5.79 3.52
C LEU A 219 6.38 -4.58 2.97
N GLY A 220 6.84 -3.38 3.33
CA GLY A 220 6.46 -2.15 2.65
C GLY A 220 7.08 -2.03 1.26
N ILE A 221 6.95 -0.86 0.66
CA ILE A 221 7.51 -0.52 -0.65
C ILE A 221 8.66 0.49 -0.52
N GLY A 222 9.56 0.51 -1.52
CA GLY A 222 10.67 1.46 -1.59
C GLY A 222 12.05 0.80 -1.47
N GLY A 223 13.10 1.63 -1.50
CA GLY A 223 14.50 1.16 -1.54
C GLY A 223 14.88 0.27 -0.36
N MET A 224 14.48 0.66 0.84
CA MET A 224 14.84 -0.06 2.07
C MET A 224 14.13 -1.43 2.21
N PRO A 225 12.80 -1.58 2.02
CA PRO A 225 12.17 -2.89 1.96
C PRO A 225 12.71 -3.79 0.85
N ASN A 226 13.07 -3.21 -0.31
CA ASN A 226 13.70 -3.96 -1.39
C ASN A 226 15.10 -4.49 -0.99
N ALA A 227 15.90 -3.67 -0.29
CA ALA A 227 17.19 -4.09 0.25
C ALA A 227 17.04 -5.25 1.25
N ILE A 228 16.05 -5.16 2.14
CA ILE A 228 15.73 -6.22 3.10
C ILE A 228 15.32 -7.50 2.36
N GLY A 229 14.43 -7.40 1.38
CA GLY A 229 13.97 -8.55 0.60
C GLY A 229 15.09 -9.23 -0.19
N ALA A 230 15.99 -8.46 -0.82
CA ALA A 230 17.16 -8.98 -1.51
C ALA A 230 18.11 -9.71 -0.54
N MET A 231 18.38 -9.12 0.63
CA MET A 231 19.23 -9.73 1.64
C MET A 231 18.63 -11.02 2.22
N ILE A 232 17.31 -11.08 2.40
CA ILE A 232 16.61 -12.32 2.80
C ILE A 232 16.80 -13.39 1.73
N ALA A 233 16.65 -13.06 0.45
CA ALA A 233 16.82 -14.00 -0.65
C ALA A 233 18.23 -14.63 -0.67
N GLU A 234 19.24 -13.85 -0.32
CA GLU A 234 20.65 -14.29 -0.22
C GLU A 234 21.00 -14.97 1.11
N SER A 235 20.16 -14.85 2.15
CA SER A 235 20.41 -15.36 3.49
C SER A 235 20.19 -16.88 3.60
N ASP A 236 20.52 -17.46 4.78
CA ASP A 236 20.22 -18.85 5.14
C ASP A 236 18.86 -19.03 5.81
N LEU A 237 18.01 -17.99 5.82
CA LEU A 237 16.65 -18.06 6.37
C LEU A 237 15.82 -19.12 5.64
N LYS A 238 14.98 -19.83 6.40
CA LYS A 238 14.18 -20.97 5.90
C LYS A 238 12.74 -20.87 6.34
N ASP A 239 11.89 -21.46 5.51
CA ASP A 239 10.48 -21.73 5.82
C ASP A 239 9.65 -20.48 6.11
N LEU A 240 10.05 -19.35 5.52
CA LEU A 240 9.33 -18.11 5.66
C LEU A 240 7.92 -18.23 5.04
N GLY A 241 6.98 -17.49 5.61
CA GLY A 241 5.64 -17.28 5.07
C GLY A 241 5.47 -15.85 4.57
N VAL A 242 4.47 -15.64 3.76
CA VAL A 242 4.04 -14.31 3.30
C VAL A 242 2.59 -14.06 3.66
N HIS A 243 2.34 -12.93 4.30
CA HIS A 243 1.01 -12.38 4.52
C HIS A 243 1.16 -10.85 4.53
N THR A 244 0.88 -10.23 3.39
CA THR A 244 1.28 -8.84 3.12
C THR A 244 0.14 -8.06 2.47
N GLU A 245 0.09 -6.77 2.72
CA GLU A 245 -0.83 -5.88 2.02
C GLU A 245 -0.51 -5.85 0.52
N MET A 246 0.71 -5.47 0.19
CA MET A 246 1.18 -5.39 -1.18
C MET A 246 2.19 -6.49 -1.48
N TYR A 247 1.98 -7.22 -2.56
CA TYR A 247 2.95 -8.18 -3.10
C TYR A 247 3.93 -7.44 -4.03
N VAL A 248 5.22 -7.70 -3.84
CA VAL A 248 6.32 -7.01 -4.55
C VAL A 248 7.35 -8.00 -5.08
N ASP A 249 8.18 -7.57 -6.04
CA ASP A 249 9.19 -8.41 -6.71
C ASP A 249 10.13 -9.17 -5.76
N SER A 250 10.46 -8.58 -4.61
CA SER A 250 11.35 -9.22 -3.62
C SER A 250 10.78 -10.52 -3.04
N PHE A 251 9.46 -10.67 -2.96
CA PHE A 251 8.86 -11.95 -2.58
C PHE A 251 9.08 -13.03 -3.65
N VAL A 252 9.04 -12.65 -4.93
CA VAL A 252 9.38 -13.57 -6.03
C VAL A 252 10.83 -14.02 -5.93
N ASP A 253 11.76 -13.12 -5.62
CA ASP A 253 13.16 -13.45 -5.47
C ASP A 253 13.41 -14.38 -4.27
N MET A 254 12.77 -14.11 -3.13
CA MET A 254 12.80 -14.99 -1.96
C MET A 254 12.20 -16.38 -2.24
N ALA A 255 11.09 -16.44 -2.97
CA ALA A 255 10.44 -17.71 -3.33
C ALA A 255 11.34 -18.53 -4.27
N LYS A 256 11.90 -17.90 -5.32
CA LYS A 256 12.83 -18.54 -6.26
C LYS A 256 14.13 -18.99 -5.57
N ALA A 257 14.58 -18.28 -4.55
CA ALA A 257 15.73 -18.67 -3.72
C ALA A 257 15.38 -19.79 -2.70
N GLY A 258 14.13 -20.27 -2.65
CA GLY A 258 13.68 -21.32 -1.76
C GLY A 258 13.55 -20.89 -0.28
N ARG A 259 13.43 -19.59 -0.02
CA ARG A 259 13.27 -19.05 1.35
C ARG A 259 11.82 -19.12 1.84
N ILE A 260 10.85 -19.04 0.92
CA ILE A 260 9.41 -19.06 1.20
C ILE A 260 8.85 -20.46 0.94
N THR A 261 8.27 -21.06 1.96
CA THR A 261 7.51 -22.31 1.86
C THR A 261 6.11 -22.18 2.44
N GLY A 262 5.89 -21.19 3.30
CA GLY A 262 4.63 -20.98 4.01
C GLY A 262 4.24 -22.08 4.98
N ARG A 263 5.07 -23.14 5.16
CA ARG A 263 4.69 -24.33 5.95
C ARG A 263 4.58 -24.09 7.45
N CYS A 264 5.18 -22.99 7.94
CA CYS A 264 5.11 -22.61 9.35
C CYS A 264 3.93 -21.67 9.67
N LYS A 265 3.15 -21.25 8.66
CA LYS A 265 1.98 -20.41 8.90
C LYS A 265 0.88 -21.18 9.64
N ASN A 266 0.25 -20.55 10.63
CA ASN A 266 -0.84 -21.12 11.42
C ASN A 266 -2.15 -21.23 10.61
N ILE A 267 -2.34 -20.30 9.66
CA ILE A 267 -3.46 -20.27 8.71
C ILE A 267 -2.89 -20.08 7.29
N ASP A 268 -3.68 -20.38 6.27
CA ASP A 268 -3.27 -20.29 4.86
C ASP A 268 -1.91 -20.96 4.61
N ASN A 269 -1.71 -22.15 5.19
CA ASN A 269 -0.46 -22.90 5.12
C ASN A 269 -0.06 -23.14 3.66
N GLY A 270 1.21 -22.87 3.33
CA GLY A 270 1.74 -22.99 1.98
C GLY A 270 1.27 -21.89 1.01
N ARG A 271 0.56 -20.85 1.48
CA ARG A 271 0.07 -19.77 0.63
C ARG A 271 0.77 -18.45 0.96
N GLN A 272 1.09 -17.70 -0.09
CA GLN A 272 1.56 -16.32 -0.04
C GLN A 272 0.34 -15.40 -0.20
N VAL A 273 -0.13 -14.82 0.89
CA VAL A 273 -1.38 -14.06 0.95
C VAL A 273 -1.12 -12.57 0.75
N TYR A 274 -1.95 -11.92 -0.08
CA TYR A 274 -1.82 -10.48 -0.36
C TYR A 274 -3.16 -9.86 -0.79
N ALA A 275 -3.31 -8.54 -0.56
CA ALA A 275 -4.49 -7.78 -0.97
C ALA A 275 -4.36 -7.24 -2.39
N PHE A 276 -3.18 -6.75 -2.75
CA PHE A 276 -2.87 -6.34 -4.12
C PHE A 276 -1.39 -6.53 -4.41
N GLY A 277 -1.03 -6.49 -5.70
CA GLY A 277 0.34 -6.56 -6.17
C GLY A 277 0.62 -5.49 -7.22
N ALA A 278 1.77 -4.84 -7.12
CA ALA A 278 2.30 -3.99 -8.17
C ALA A 278 3.84 -4.13 -8.18
N GLY A 279 4.39 -4.45 -9.33
CA GLY A 279 5.80 -4.75 -9.49
C GLY A 279 6.20 -4.75 -10.95
N THR A 280 7.20 -5.53 -11.31
CA THR A 280 7.64 -5.72 -12.68
C THR A 280 6.90 -6.89 -13.35
N GLN A 281 7.10 -7.05 -14.66
CA GLN A 281 6.54 -8.20 -15.40
C GLN A 281 6.93 -9.55 -14.77
N LYS A 282 8.13 -9.66 -14.19
CA LYS A 282 8.59 -10.85 -13.45
C LYS A 282 7.62 -11.26 -12.34
N MET A 283 7.07 -10.27 -11.63
CA MET A 283 6.10 -10.54 -10.57
C MET A 283 4.75 -10.98 -11.14
N TYR A 284 4.27 -10.33 -12.18
CA TYR A 284 3.00 -10.70 -12.83
C TYR A 284 3.05 -12.10 -13.41
N ASP A 285 4.14 -12.46 -14.08
CA ASP A 285 4.37 -13.82 -14.58
C ASP A 285 4.42 -14.87 -13.46
N TYR A 286 4.94 -14.49 -12.28
CA TYR A 286 4.98 -15.39 -11.13
C TYR A 286 3.61 -15.57 -10.48
N LEU A 287 2.78 -14.53 -10.44
CA LEU A 287 1.45 -14.57 -9.85
C LEU A 287 0.43 -15.29 -10.74
N ASP A 288 0.65 -15.31 -12.07
CA ASP A 288 -0.30 -15.87 -13.02
C ASP A 288 -0.51 -17.37 -12.79
N ASN A 289 -1.76 -17.74 -12.51
CA ASN A 289 -2.18 -19.13 -12.24
C ASN A 289 -1.32 -19.87 -11.20
N ASN A 290 -0.70 -19.15 -10.26
CA ASN A 290 0.19 -19.73 -9.27
C ASN A 290 -0.58 -20.15 -8.01
N PRO A 291 -0.71 -21.48 -7.72
CA PRO A 291 -1.44 -21.97 -6.56
C PRO A 291 -0.75 -21.67 -5.22
N GLU A 292 0.51 -21.27 -5.20
CA GLU A 292 1.19 -20.82 -3.97
C GLU A 292 0.78 -19.40 -3.57
N CYS A 293 0.17 -18.64 -4.47
CA CYS A 293 -0.23 -17.25 -4.25
C CYS A 293 -1.74 -17.16 -3.99
N MET A 294 -2.15 -16.26 -3.10
CA MET A 294 -3.55 -16.12 -2.69
C MET A 294 -3.92 -14.64 -2.61
N SER A 295 -4.61 -14.14 -3.66
CA SER A 295 -5.18 -12.80 -3.71
C SER A 295 -6.50 -12.79 -2.95
N VAL A 296 -6.66 -11.88 -1.97
CA VAL A 296 -7.85 -11.80 -1.10
C VAL A 296 -8.20 -10.34 -0.79
N PRO A 297 -9.42 -10.05 -0.32
CA PRO A 297 -9.80 -8.71 0.12
C PRO A 297 -8.89 -8.16 1.23
N VAL A 298 -8.76 -6.84 1.25
CA VAL A 298 -7.84 -6.16 2.18
C VAL A 298 -8.31 -6.22 3.64
N ASP A 299 -9.59 -6.37 3.90
CA ASP A 299 -10.13 -6.57 5.26
C ASP A 299 -9.84 -7.98 5.81
N TYR A 300 -9.27 -8.87 4.99
CA TYR A 300 -8.67 -10.12 5.46
C TYR A 300 -7.17 -9.96 5.71
N THR A 301 -6.41 -9.48 4.72
CA THR A 301 -4.94 -9.35 4.87
C THR A 301 -4.55 -8.41 5.98
N ASN A 302 -5.29 -7.31 6.14
CA ASN A 302 -4.99 -6.24 7.09
C ASN A 302 -5.81 -6.36 8.40
N ASP A 303 -6.60 -7.44 8.58
CA ASP A 303 -7.28 -7.66 9.86
C ASP A 303 -6.25 -7.98 10.96
N VAL A 304 -6.21 -7.14 11.97
CA VAL A 304 -5.30 -7.29 13.14
C VAL A 304 -5.45 -8.68 13.79
N ARG A 305 -6.65 -9.25 13.80
CA ARG A 305 -6.91 -10.60 14.37
C ARG A 305 -6.30 -11.69 13.50
N VAL A 306 -6.39 -11.54 12.17
CA VAL A 306 -5.78 -12.47 11.21
C VAL A 306 -4.26 -12.39 11.32
N ILE A 307 -3.68 -11.19 11.26
CA ILE A 307 -2.24 -10.98 11.40
C ILE A 307 -1.72 -11.54 12.72
N SER A 308 -2.39 -11.27 13.82
CA SER A 308 -1.98 -11.73 15.15
C SER A 308 -2.08 -13.23 15.36
N SER A 309 -2.86 -13.94 14.55
CA SER A 309 -2.97 -15.40 14.58
C SER A 309 -1.78 -16.12 13.94
N LEU A 310 -0.95 -15.40 13.19
CA LEU A 310 0.26 -15.92 12.55
C LEU A 310 1.44 -15.76 13.51
N ASP A 311 2.02 -16.86 13.99
CA ASP A 311 3.18 -16.83 14.88
C ASP A 311 4.42 -16.24 14.18
N ASN A 312 5.28 -15.56 14.95
CA ASN A 312 6.50 -14.91 14.46
C ASN A 312 6.23 -13.94 13.28
N PHE A 313 5.16 -13.18 13.35
CA PHE A 313 4.83 -12.22 12.31
C PHE A 313 5.82 -11.04 12.34
N ILE A 314 6.47 -10.76 11.23
CA ILE A 314 7.44 -9.69 11.08
C ILE A 314 6.86 -8.65 10.10
N SER A 315 6.52 -7.50 10.63
CA SER A 315 6.05 -6.34 9.87
C SER A 315 7.20 -5.36 9.66
N ILE A 316 7.45 -4.94 8.43
CA ILE A 316 8.55 -4.05 8.06
C ILE A 316 8.00 -2.91 7.23
N ASN A 317 8.01 -1.70 7.78
CA ASN A 317 7.48 -0.50 7.16
C ASN A 317 8.47 0.67 7.27
N ASN A 318 8.24 1.72 6.49
CA ASN A 318 9.06 2.92 6.48
C ASN A 318 8.37 4.08 7.20
N ALA A 319 9.16 5.05 7.65
CA ALA A 319 8.67 6.33 8.14
C ALA A 319 9.35 7.51 7.45
N ILE A 320 8.69 8.67 7.50
CA ILE A 320 9.24 9.96 7.07
C ILE A 320 10.06 10.55 8.21
N ASP A 321 9.51 10.62 9.40
CA ASP A 321 10.20 11.05 10.62
C ASP A 321 9.54 10.47 11.89
N VAL A 322 10.24 10.61 13.01
CA VAL A 322 9.81 10.15 14.33
C VAL A 322 10.24 11.18 15.38
N ASP A 323 9.44 11.34 16.43
CA ASP A 323 9.81 12.20 17.56
C ASP A 323 10.34 11.43 18.78
N LEU A 324 10.89 12.18 19.75
CA LEU A 324 11.48 11.61 20.96
C LEU A 324 10.47 10.90 21.87
N TYR A 325 9.17 11.07 21.66
CA TYR A 325 8.14 10.27 22.32
C TYR A 325 7.91 8.91 21.64
N GLY A 326 8.41 8.73 20.41
CA GLY A 326 8.20 7.55 19.59
C GLY A 326 6.90 7.59 18.77
N GLN A 327 6.38 8.80 18.49
CA GLN A 327 5.33 9.01 17.49
C GLN A 327 5.94 8.93 16.10
N VAL A 328 5.31 8.17 15.21
CA VAL A 328 5.79 7.93 13.84
C VAL A 328 4.90 8.65 12.85
N ASN A 329 5.52 9.39 11.95
CA ASN A 329 4.88 9.96 10.77
C ASN A 329 5.39 9.23 9.53
N ALA A 330 4.47 8.60 8.80
CA ALA A 330 4.74 7.94 7.51
C ALA A 330 3.93 8.56 6.35
N GLU A 331 3.10 9.59 6.63
CA GLU A 331 2.10 10.08 5.68
C GLU A 331 2.36 11.49 5.16
N SER A 332 3.03 12.35 5.92
CA SER A 332 3.05 13.77 5.59
C SER A 332 4.44 14.44 5.77
N SER A 333 4.62 15.56 5.09
CA SER A 333 5.71 16.52 5.34
C SER A 333 5.07 17.83 5.75
N GLY A 334 4.96 18.07 7.07
CA GLY A 334 4.10 19.10 7.63
C GLY A 334 2.65 18.82 7.21
N THR A 335 1.97 19.85 6.69
CA THR A 335 0.57 19.74 6.21
C THR A 335 0.43 19.07 4.83
N ARG A 336 1.53 18.78 4.14
CA ARG A 336 1.50 18.20 2.79
C ARG A 336 1.44 16.67 2.88
N ALA A 337 0.39 16.07 2.34
CA ALA A 337 0.29 14.63 2.18
C ALA A 337 1.38 14.09 1.23
N ILE A 338 2.08 13.05 1.62
CA ILE A 338 3.13 12.34 0.86
C ILE A 338 2.67 10.96 0.44
N SER A 339 1.96 10.25 1.33
CA SER A 339 1.40 8.93 1.09
C SER A 339 -0.03 8.86 1.66
N GLY A 340 -0.41 7.80 2.28
CA GLY A 340 -1.65 7.62 3.01
C GLY A 340 -1.44 6.69 4.19
N ALA A 341 -2.46 6.52 5.00
CA ALA A 341 -2.44 5.61 6.14
C ALA A 341 -2.07 4.18 5.71
N GLY A 342 -2.61 3.72 4.55
CA GLY A 342 -2.42 2.34 4.12
C GLY A 342 -2.79 1.38 5.24
N GLY A 343 -2.10 0.24 5.31
CA GLY A 343 -2.25 -0.73 6.39
C GLY A 343 -1.12 -0.71 7.42
N GLN A 344 -0.25 0.31 7.44
CA GLN A 344 0.90 0.31 8.34
C GLN A 344 0.49 0.09 9.80
N LEU A 345 -0.49 0.82 10.31
CA LEU A 345 -0.98 0.67 11.68
C LEU A 345 -1.58 -0.73 11.93
N ASP A 346 -2.29 -1.29 10.94
CA ASP A 346 -2.88 -2.64 11.07
C ASP A 346 -1.77 -3.69 11.29
N PHE A 347 -0.71 -3.63 10.49
CA PHE A 347 0.43 -4.54 10.60
C PHE A 347 1.29 -4.28 11.84
N VAL A 348 1.47 -3.03 12.27
CA VAL A 348 2.15 -2.69 13.52
C VAL A 348 1.42 -3.32 14.71
N LEU A 349 0.10 -3.19 14.77
CA LEU A 349 -0.73 -3.77 15.83
C LEU A 349 -0.72 -5.29 15.78
N GLY A 350 -1.00 -5.87 14.61
CA GLY A 350 -1.09 -7.30 14.42
C GLY A 350 0.23 -8.02 14.70
N ALA A 351 1.36 -7.47 14.25
CA ALA A 351 2.69 -8.02 14.51
C ALA A 351 3.04 -8.02 15.99
N TYR A 352 2.71 -6.95 16.72
CA TYR A 352 2.97 -6.91 18.16
C TYR A 352 2.12 -7.92 18.94
N LEU A 353 0.88 -8.15 18.51
CA LEU A 353 -0.02 -9.13 19.13
C LEU A 353 0.30 -10.58 18.74
N SER A 354 1.01 -10.80 17.64
CA SER A 354 1.47 -12.11 17.20
C SER A 354 2.45 -12.70 18.20
N LYS A 355 2.33 -13.99 18.50
CA LYS A 355 3.27 -14.70 19.36
C LYS A 355 4.67 -14.74 18.72
N GLY A 356 5.65 -14.08 19.34
CA GLY A 356 7.01 -13.93 18.82
C GLY A 356 7.13 -12.89 17.70
N GLY A 357 6.05 -12.20 17.37
CA GLY A 357 6.01 -11.19 16.32
C GLY A 357 6.75 -9.90 16.68
N LYS A 358 7.11 -9.12 15.66
CA LYS A 358 7.82 -7.84 15.80
C LYS A 358 7.40 -6.89 14.68
N SER A 359 7.27 -5.62 15.03
CA SER A 359 7.05 -4.55 14.06
C SER A 359 8.29 -3.66 13.98
N PHE A 360 8.89 -3.58 12.79
CA PHE A 360 10.03 -2.70 12.51
C PHE A 360 9.57 -1.51 11.68
N ILE A 361 9.81 -0.30 12.19
CA ILE A 361 9.69 0.95 11.45
C ILE A 361 11.09 1.42 11.10
N CYS A 362 11.39 1.48 9.81
CA CYS A 362 12.72 1.74 9.28
C CYS A 362 12.79 3.13 8.66
N LEU A 363 13.87 3.85 8.90
CA LEU A 363 14.14 5.13 8.27
C LEU A 363 15.65 5.41 8.23
N SER A 364 16.12 6.16 7.21
CA SER A 364 17.45 6.76 7.29
C SER A 364 17.47 7.79 8.39
N SER A 365 18.56 7.91 9.15
CA SER A 365 18.65 8.85 10.27
C SER A 365 18.55 10.31 9.83
N THR A 366 18.91 10.62 8.58
CA THR A 366 18.89 11.98 7.99
C THR A 366 18.30 11.99 6.58
N PHE A 367 18.00 13.18 6.11
CA PHE A 367 17.70 13.46 4.69
C PHE A 367 18.28 14.82 4.29
N PHE A 368 18.61 14.98 3.01
CA PHE A 368 19.06 16.25 2.48
C PHE A 368 17.86 17.13 2.11
N ASN A 369 17.73 18.26 2.81
CA ASN A 369 16.69 19.22 2.52
C ASN A 369 17.14 20.17 1.40
N LYS A 370 16.58 20.00 0.20
CA LYS A 370 16.92 20.81 -0.97
C LYS A 370 16.60 22.32 -0.82
N LYS A 371 15.69 22.68 0.10
CA LYS A 371 15.32 24.09 0.32
C LYS A 371 16.34 24.81 1.20
N THR A 372 16.88 24.13 2.20
CA THR A 372 17.88 24.68 3.13
C THR A 372 19.32 24.39 2.68
N GLY A 373 19.53 23.42 1.78
CA GLY A 373 20.85 22.95 1.35
C GLY A 373 21.59 22.16 2.43
N GLN A 374 20.92 21.66 3.45
CA GLN A 374 21.51 21.00 4.61
C GLN A 374 20.90 19.61 4.86
N ASN A 375 21.66 18.76 5.54
CA ASN A 375 21.13 17.53 6.11
C ASN A 375 20.31 17.85 7.36
N GLU A 376 19.15 17.21 7.47
CA GLU A 376 18.27 17.31 8.64
C GLU A 376 18.04 15.92 9.24
N SER A 377 17.91 15.87 10.57
CA SER A 377 17.56 14.65 11.28
C SER A 377 16.11 14.25 11.01
N ARG A 378 15.87 12.94 10.82
CA ARG A 378 14.52 12.36 10.80
C ARG A 378 14.04 11.95 12.20
N ILE A 379 14.95 11.87 13.18
CA ILE A 379 14.61 11.79 14.60
C ILE A 379 14.55 13.22 15.12
N ARG A 380 13.38 13.65 15.61
CA ARG A 380 13.07 15.03 15.95
C ARG A 380 12.68 15.16 17.41
N PRO A 381 12.85 16.34 18.03
CA PRO A 381 12.31 16.57 19.38
C PRO A 381 10.79 16.34 19.41
N THR A 382 10.06 16.95 18.49
CA THR A 382 8.63 16.76 18.20
C THR A 382 8.43 16.69 16.70
N LEU A 383 7.38 16.03 16.25
CA LEU A 383 7.01 16.09 14.83
C LEU A 383 6.75 17.54 14.42
N HIS A 384 6.98 17.84 13.15
CA HIS A 384 6.68 19.18 12.63
C HIS A 384 5.20 19.54 12.82
N PRO A 385 4.87 20.82 13.08
CA PRO A 385 3.49 21.27 13.11
C PRO A 385 2.74 20.87 11.83
N GLY A 386 1.58 20.25 12.01
CA GLY A 386 0.75 19.75 10.91
C GLY A 386 1.13 18.35 10.38
N SER A 387 2.20 17.75 10.87
CA SER A 387 2.51 16.34 10.55
C SER A 387 1.47 15.40 11.17
N VAL A 388 1.17 14.34 10.41
CA VAL A 388 0.25 13.29 10.85
C VAL A 388 0.99 12.28 11.72
N VAL A 389 0.32 11.76 12.75
CA VAL A 389 0.80 10.62 13.54
C VAL A 389 0.19 9.35 12.95
N THR A 390 0.97 8.62 12.17
CA THR A 390 0.56 7.35 11.56
C THR A 390 0.51 6.25 12.62
N ASP A 391 1.60 6.09 13.40
CA ASP A 391 1.65 5.17 14.52
C ASP A 391 1.83 5.96 15.82
N THR A 392 0.91 5.77 16.74
CA THR A 392 1.01 6.44 18.04
C THR A 392 2.18 5.86 18.85
N ARG A 393 2.72 6.66 19.76
CA ARG A 393 3.80 6.22 20.67
C ARG A 393 3.48 4.95 21.46
N ALA A 394 2.20 4.64 21.68
CA ALA A 394 1.79 3.43 22.38
C ALA A 394 1.91 2.18 21.47
N ASN A 395 1.86 2.33 20.16
CA ASN A 395 1.88 1.22 19.21
C ASN A 395 3.29 0.89 18.69
N THR A 396 4.17 1.88 18.57
CA THR A 396 5.53 1.70 18.07
C THR A 396 6.34 0.71 18.91
N ASP A 397 6.90 -0.32 18.27
CA ASP A 397 7.70 -1.36 18.92
C ASP A 397 9.20 -1.15 18.62
N TYR A 398 9.67 -1.43 17.39
CA TYR A 398 11.05 -1.24 16.99
C TYR A 398 11.19 -0.11 15.98
N LEU A 399 12.15 0.80 16.22
CA LEU A 399 12.63 1.79 15.27
C LEU A 399 14.07 1.46 14.85
N VAL A 400 14.34 1.55 13.55
CA VAL A 400 15.63 1.15 12.98
C VAL A 400 16.17 2.25 12.09
N THR A 401 17.42 2.63 12.34
CA THR A 401 18.23 3.45 11.45
C THR A 401 19.54 2.72 11.11
N GLU A 402 20.35 3.29 10.26
CA GLU A 402 21.71 2.76 9.97
C GLU A 402 22.64 2.72 11.21
N TYR A 403 22.28 3.44 12.28
CA TYR A 403 23.06 3.49 13.53
C TYR A 403 22.59 2.48 14.59
N GLY A 404 21.50 1.77 14.36
CA GLY A 404 21.04 0.73 15.29
C GLY A 404 19.52 0.55 15.36
N ILE A 405 19.10 -0.16 16.39
CA ILE A 405 17.72 -0.50 16.69
C ILE A 405 17.34 0.00 18.07
N ALA A 406 16.22 0.70 18.17
CA ALA A 406 15.57 1.10 19.42
C ALA A 406 14.27 0.31 19.60
N ARG A 407 14.18 -0.49 20.67
CA ARG A 407 12.91 -1.08 21.08
C ARG A 407 12.24 -0.15 22.08
N LEU A 408 11.01 0.27 21.78
CA LEU A 408 10.33 1.31 22.56
C LEU A 408 9.23 0.81 23.48
N LYS A 409 8.67 -0.37 23.23
CA LYS A 409 7.60 -0.94 24.08
C LYS A 409 8.06 -1.13 25.52
N GLY A 410 7.27 -0.61 26.44
CA GLY A 410 7.53 -0.72 27.89
C GLY A 410 8.52 0.31 28.46
N LEU A 411 9.18 1.11 27.60
CA LEU A 411 10.09 2.16 28.04
C LEU A 411 9.33 3.40 28.51
N THR A 412 9.84 4.06 29.54
CA THR A 412 9.42 5.39 29.99
C THR A 412 9.78 6.45 28.95
N ALA A 413 9.21 7.65 29.05
CA ALA A 413 9.45 8.71 28.07
C ALA A 413 10.95 9.08 27.93
N TRP A 414 11.68 9.11 29.04
CA TRP A 414 13.11 9.43 28.99
C TRP A 414 13.95 8.27 28.39
N GLU A 415 13.60 7.01 28.70
CA GLU A 415 14.28 5.85 28.11
C GLU A 415 14.03 5.78 26.58
N ARG A 416 12.84 6.15 26.13
CA ARG A 416 12.53 6.29 24.69
C ARG A 416 13.39 7.35 24.04
N ALA A 417 13.48 8.54 24.65
CA ALA A 417 14.32 9.62 24.13
C ALA A 417 15.79 9.19 24.04
N GLU A 418 16.33 8.54 25.08
CA GLU A 418 17.70 8.00 25.09
C GLU A 418 17.90 6.96 23.99
N ALA A 419 16.98 5.99 23.86
CA ALA A 419 17.05 4.94 22.83
C ALA A 419 17.03 5.53 21.41
N LEU A 420 16.17 6.52 21.15
CA LEU A 420 16.05 7.19 19.86
C LEU A 420 17.27 8.07 19.54
N ILE A 421 17.79 8.80 20.52
CA ILE A 421 19.00 9.61 20.36
C ILE A 421 20.20 8.71 20.03
N ASN A 422 20.30 7.52 20.64
CA ASN A 422 21.39 6.58 20.36
C ASN A 422 21.40 6.06 18.94
N ILE A 423 20.25 5.99 18.27
CA ILE A 423 20.15 5.61 16.85
C ILE A 423 20.05 6.79 15.89
N ALA A 424 20.10 8.04 16.38
CA ALA A 424 20.18 9.24 15.57
C ALA A 424 21.58 9.39 14.95
N HIS A 425 21.68 10.16 13.86
CA HIS A 425 22.98 10.52 13.29
C HIS A 425 23.83 11.25 14.34
N PRO A 426 25.10 10.92 14.48
CA PRO A 426 25.97 11.49 15.54
C PRO A 426 25.93 13.01 15.63
N ASP A 427 25.95 13.71 14.49
CA ASP A 427 25.97 15.19 14.44
C ASP A 427 24.75 15.86 15.07
N PHE A 428 23.64 15.13 15.26
CA PHE A 428 22.40 15.66 15.83
C PHE A 428 22.18 15.26 17.28
N ARG A 429 22.96 14.33 17.84
CA ARG A 429 22.70 13.77 19.18
C ARG A 429 22.78 14.81 20.30
N GLU A 430 23.78 15.68 20.29
CA GLU A 430 23.95 16.73 21.31
C GLU A 430 22.77 17.71 21.29
N GLN A 431 22.33 18.11 20.11
CA GLN A 431 21.18 18.99 19.96
C GLN A 431 19.88 18.30 20.46
N LEU A 432 19.68 17.02 20.12
CA LEU A 432 18.53 16.24 20.57
C LEU A 432 18.51 16.07 22.08
N ILE A 433 19.67 15.88 22.74
CA ILE A 433 19.79 15.86 24.21
C ILE A 433 19.37 17.22 24.80
N ALA A 434 19.90 18.32 24.28
CA ALA A 434 19.55 19.66 24.75
C ALA A 434 18.04 19.96 24.58
N ASP A 435 17.45 19.50 23.51
CA ASP A 435 16.00 19.66 23.27
C ASP A 435 15.18 18.76 24.21
N ALA A 436 15.62 17.51 24.44
CA ALA A 436 14.99 16.61 25.41
C ALA A 436 15.03 17.16 26.84
N GLU A 437 16.12 17.85 27.23
CA GLU A 437 16.24 18.56 28.51
C GLU A 437 15.22 19.68 28.64
N LYS A 438 15.08 20.54 27.61
CA LYS A 438 14.08 21.62 27.56
C LYS A 438 12.64 21.09 27.66
N MET A 439 12.39 19.93 27.03
CA MET A 439 11.08 19.25 27.07
C MET A 439 10.80 18.53 28.39
N GLY A 440 11.77 18.46 29.32
CA GLY A 440 11.67 17.68 30.54
C GLY A 440 11.66 16.16 30.34
N LEU A 441 12.06 15.70 29.15
CA LEU A 441 12.15 14.27 28.80
C LEU A 441 13.47 13.65 29.24
N TRP A 442 14.57 14.46 29.30
CA TRP A 442 15.88 13.94 29.67
C TRP A 442 15.94 13.74 31.18
N ARG A 443 16.47 12.61 31.59
CA ARG A 443 16.56 12.33 33.04
C ARG A 443 17.57 13.24 33.74
N LYS A 444 17.25 13.65 34.94
CA LYS A 444 18.11 14.45 35.81
C LYS A 444 19.03 13.60 36.72
N SER A 445 18.89 12.30 36.70
CA SER A 445 19.69 11.37 37.53
C SER A 445 21.04 11.08 36.85
N SER A 446 22.12 11.08 37.66
CA SER A 446 23.45 10.64 37.21
C SER A 446 23.60 9.12 37.16
N LYS A 447 22.61 8.36 37.59
CA LYS A 447 22.62 6.90 37.44
C LYS A 447 22.28 6.52 36.00
N ARG A 448 23.19 5.80 35.41
CA ARG A 448 23.01 5.12 34.13
C ARG A 448 22.83 3.64 34.34
#